data_fe8b4e66dcd3203087ee84320fff8128
#
_entry.id   fe8b4e66dcd3203087ee84320fff8128
#
_cell.length_a   1.000
_cell.length_b   1.000
_cell.length_c   1.000
_cell.angle_alpha   90.00
_cell.angle_beta   90.00
_cell.angle_gamma   90.00
#
_symmetry.space_group_name_H-M   'P 1'
#
loop_
_entity.id
_entity.type
_entity.pdbx_description
1 polymer ?
#
loop_
_entity_poly.entity_id
_entity_poly.type
_entity_poly.pdbx_seq_one_letter_code
_entity_poly.pdbx_strand_id
1 'polypeptide(L)'
;MSEKVTVKVERSVLHLPAIALRGLVVFPNNLLHFEVGREKSIAAVEWAVSNNSDVFLVAQKEMKVEDPKSADLYTYGVVAEVKQVMRVSDDLVRILVEGKYRAKLSEMEDDGSFLLATVRPAPVKMAKPEEMPEADVLVRNVKKSFDELLALNPHIGKDVVFAITTSTDPAFLSEYIPANLLFRFEDKQAILDEGTLMGRLRLLIEKMHRERRMLEIDKEIAQKVDEAMDKNQRDYYLHEQLHMISEELGEDDDTTAEAEEYRRKITALHLDEEREKKLLKEVDRLSKMQSSNQEGTVIRTYLDTCLDLPWNTFTEDDLDIAKAQRVLDRDHYGLKKVKDRILEVLAVRKLAPDVKGQIICLVGPPGVGKTSIARSIAESLNRKYVRLSLGGVRDEAEIRGHRRTYIGAMPGKIISAMITAKSSNPLMLLDEIDKLAGDFRGDPAAALLEALDPEQNSTFNDHFIDMPFDLSHVLFITTANDLSAIPGPLRDRMDVIELPSYTRVEKYNIARKHLVPKQVEACGLTGKVTFSQSALYGIIDGYTREAGVRNLERTITSVLRKCARKIASGEAENVSVTGTSLEKLLGPRMVKPEFLNRTNAIGIANGLAWTSIGGETLPIEVQVIDNG
;
A
#
# COMPACT_ATOMS: atom_id res chain seq x y z
N MET A 1 14.21 -52.82 26.33
CA MET A 1 15.02 -53.32 25.18
C MET A 1 14.37 -52.78 23.93
N SER A 2 14.86 -51.70 23.44
CA SER A 2 14.38 -51.08 22.18
C SER A 2 15.56 -51.19 21.21
N GLU A 3 15.34 -51.91 20.13
CA GLU A 3 16.34 -52.15 19.10
C GLU A 3 16.70 -50.82 18.43
N LYS A 4 18.00 -50.49 18.47
CA LYS A 4 18.58 -49.41 17.68
C LYS A 4 18.58 -49.84 16.22
N VAL A 5 17.62 -49.36 15.46
CA VAL A 5 17.68 -49.39 13.98
C VAL A 5 18.71 -48.38 13.53
N THR A 6 19.93 -48.87 13.34
CA THR A 6 20.99 -48.10 12.68
C THR A 6 20.75 -48.20 11.17
N VAL A 7 20.06 -47.21 10.61
CA VAL A 7 19.93 -47.09 9.15
C VAL A 7 21.30 -46.80 8.57
N LYS A 8 21.91 -47.76 7.89
CA LYS A 8 23.06 -47.55 7.01
C LYS A 8 22.57 -46.71 5.84
N VAL A 9 22.77 -45.38 5.90
CA VAL A 9 22.52 -44.48 4.77
C VAL A 9 23.61 -44.75 3.75
N GLU A 10 23.26 -45.43 2.68
CA GLU A 10 24.12 -45.56 1.50
C GLU A 10 24.35 -44.14 0.91
N ARG A 11 25.60 -43.89 0.43
CA ARG A 11 26.00 -42.59 -0.16
C ARG A 11 25.40 -42.40 -1.55
N SER A 12 24.18 -42.73 -1.79
CA SER A 12 23.48 -42.56 -3.07
C SER A 12 22.99 -41.11 -3.22
N VAL A 13 23.17 -40.59 -4.41
CA VAL A 13 22.56 -39.32 -4.85
C VAL A 13 21.07 -39.58 -5.02
N LEU A 14 20.22 -38.75 -4.46
CA LEU A 14 18.77 -38.86 -4.55
C LEU A 14 18.22 -37.69 -5.36
N HIS A 15 17.24 -37.98 -6.21
CA HIS A 15 16.48 -36.96 -6.94
C HIS A 15 15.09 -36.88 -6.32
N LEU A 16 14.76 -35.79 -5.67
CA LEU A 16 13.53 -35.64 -4.90
C LEU A 16 12.82 -34.35 -5.31
N PRO A 17 11.47 -34.33 -5.33
CA PRO A 17 10.72 -33.11 -5.46
C PRO A 17 11.03 -32.18 -4.31
N ALA A 18 11.30 -30.91 -4.63
CA ALA A 18 11.74 -29.91 -3.65
C ALA A 18 10.66 -28.87 -3.36
N ILE A 19 10.57 -28.49 -2.11
CA ILE A 19 9.71 -27.42 -1.63
C ILE A 19 10.58 -26.33 -0.99
N ALA A 20 10.56 -25.15 -1.57
CA ALA A 20 11.25 -23.99 -1.05
C ALA A 20 10.41 -23.31 0.05
N LEU A 21 10.91 -23.31 1.29
CA LEU A 21 10.22 -22.81 2.48
C LEU A 21 10.53 -21.34 2.72
N ARG A 22 9.51 -20.54 3.03
CA ARG A 22 9.64 -19.11 3.38
C ARG A 22 9.63 -18.94 4.90
N GLY A 23 10.75 -18.48 5.47
CA GLY A 23 10.86 -18.19 6.90
C GLY A 23 10.66 -19.39 7.83
N LEU A 24 10.77 -20.60 7.30
CA LEU A 24 10.56 -21.84 8.01
C LEU A 24 11.73 -22.79 7.78
N VAL A 25 12.17 -23.46 8.84
CA VAL A 25 13.21 -24.49 8.80
C VAL A 25 12.67 -25.75 9.46
N VAL A 26 12.77 -26.86 8.78
CA VAL A 26 12.39 -28.19 9.27
C VAL A 26 13.61 -28.91 9.80
N PHE A 27 13.44 -29.66 10.90
CA PHE A 27 14.49 -30.49 11.49
C PHE A 27 14.15 -31.96 11.32
N PRO A 28 15.15 -32.86 11.32
CA PRO A 28 14.92 -34.31 11.41
C PRO A 28 14.09 -34.69 12.66
N ASN A 29 13.36 -35.79 12.57
CA ASN A 29 12.52 -36.33 13.67
C ASN A 29 11.48 -35.36 14.22
N ASN A 30 11.12 -34.31 13.45
CA ASN A 30 10.10 -33.33 13.81
C ASN A 30 8.89 -33.45 12.89
N LEU A 31 7.70 -33.42 13.51
CA LEU A 31 6.42 -33.35 12.83
C LEU A 31 6.01 -31.86 12.73
N LEU A 32 5.78 -31.41 11.52
CA LEU A 32 5.41 -30.03 11.29
C LEU A 32 4.29 -29.93 10.25
N HIS A 33 3.34 -29.05 10.50
CA HIS A 33 2.33 -28.70 9.52
C HIS A 33 2.54 -27.27 9.02
N PHE A 34 2.38 -27.07 7.72
CA PHE A 34 2.45 -25.76 7.10
C PHE A 34 1.64 -25.70 5.79
N GLU A 35 1.42 -24.49 5.31
CA GLU A 35 0.64 -24.24 4.10
C GLU A 35 1.56 -24.04 2.90
N VAL A 36 1.16 -24.62 1.77
CA VAL A 36 1.85 -24.55 0.49
C VAL A 36 0.89 -23.91 -0.51
N GLY A 37 1.28 -22.75 -1.06
CA GLY A 37 0.45 -21.98 -1.99
C GLY A 37 1.11 -21.70 -3.35
N ARG A 38 2.33 -22.20 -3.61
CA ARG A 38 2.95 -22.08 -4.94
C ARG A 38 2.58 -23.27 -5.80
N GLU A 39 2.17 -23.05 -7.04
CA GLU A 39 1.81 -24.09 -7.99
C GLU A 39 2.88 -25.20 -8.10
N LYS A 40 4.15 -24.83 -8.28
CA LYS A 40 5.28 -25.77 -8.34
C LYS A 40 5.46 -26.58 -7.04
N SER A 41 5.20 -25.96 -5.90
CA SER A 41 5.32 -26.66 -4.60
C SER A 41 4.13 -27.56 -4.34
N ILE A 42 2.92 -27.18 -4.77
CA ILE A 42 1.72 -28.05 -4.72
C ILE A 42 1.93 -29.26 -5.63
N ALA A 43 2.40 -29.05 -6.87
CA ALA A 43 2.71 -30.13 -7.80
C ALA A 43 3.78 -31.09 -7.25
N ALA A 44 4.82 -30.55 -6.56
CA ALA A 44 5.83 -31.37 -5.89
C ALA A 44 5.22 -32.29 -4.80
N VAL A 45 4.29 -31.75 -3.99
CA VAL A 45 3.58 -32.52 -2.95
C VAL A 45 2.69 -33.59 -3.58
N GLU A 46 1.90 -33.26 -4.59
CA GLU A 46 0.99 -34.18 -5.27
C GLU A 46 1.77 -35.31 -5.95
N TRP A 47 2.87 -34.99 -6.59
CA TRP A 47 3.76 -35.99 -7.20
C TRP A 47 4.36 -36.92 -6.15
N ALA A 48 4.86 -36.36 -5.03
CA ALA A 48 5.46 -37.14 -3.96
C ALA A 48 4.45 -38.13 -3.35
N VAL A 49 3.23 -37.67 -3.06
CA VAL A 49 2.16 -38.52 -2.52
C VAL A 49 1.76 -39.62 -3.51
N SER A 50 1.59 -39.27 -4.80
CA SER A 50 1.20 -40.23 -5.83
C SER A 50 2.24 -41.32 -6.07
N ASN A 51 3.53 -41.00 -5.89
CA ASN A 51 4.64 -41.93 -6.08
C ASN A 51 5.20 -42.53 -4.81
N ASN A 52 4.58 -42.25 -3.66
CA ASN A 52 5.06 -42.66 -2.32
C ASN A 52 6.53 -42.30 -2.10
N SER A 53 6.90 -41.08 -2.54
CA SER A 53 8.25 -40.53 -2.48
C SER A 53 8.38 -39.50 -1.36
N ASP A 54 9.61 -39.38 -0.86
CA ASP A 54 9.95 -38.31 0.07
C ASP A 54 10.07 -36.98 -0.68
N VAL A 55 9.99 -35.87 0.04
CA VAL A 55 10.19 -34.50 -0.46
C VAL A 55 11.44 -33.90 0.18
N PHE A 56 12.13 -33.03 -0.56
CA PHE A 56 13.24 -32.25 -0.01
C PHE A 56 12.76 -30.85 0.39
N LEU A 57 12.87 -30.53 1.68
CA LEU A 57 12.46 -29.27 2.26
C LEU A 57 13.70 -28.39 2.49
N VAL A 58 13.73 -27.22 1.89
CA VAL A 58 14.88 -26.30 1.96
C VAL A 58 14.41 -24.87 2.15
N ALA A 59 15.02 -24.11 3.07
CA ALA A 59 14.66 -22.74 3.34
C ALA A 59 15.22 -21.79 2.25
N GLN A 60 14.46 -20.72 1.96
CA GLN A 60 14.91 -19.60 1.13
C GLN A 60 15.75 -18.63 1.98
N LYS A 61 16.78 -18.02 1.35
CA LYS A 61 17.57 -16.95 1.98
C LYS A 61 16.78 -15.65 2.12
N GLU A 62 16.01 -15.29 1.10
CA GLU A 62 15.17 -14.09 1.09
C GLU A 62 13.69 -14.44 0.92
N MET A 63 12.84 -13.98 1.83
CA MET A 63 11.39 -14.27 1.82
C MET A 63 10.65 -13.64 0.65
N LYS A 64 11.21 -12.58 0.03
CA LYS A 64 10.56 -11.79 -1.04
C LYS A 64 10.62 -12.44 -2.41
N VAL A 65 11.48 -13.43 -2.62
CA VAL A 65 11.64 -14.09 -3.91
C VAL A 65 10.46 -15.04 -4.14
N GLU A 66 9.71 -14.81 -5.22
CA GLU A 66 8.54 -15.63 -5.55
C GLU A 66 8.91 -16.95 -6.22
N ASP A 67 9.84 -16.94 -7.17
CA ASP A 67 10.34 -18.12 -7.89
C ASP A 67 11.83 -18.31 -7.58
N PRO A 68 12.19 -19.01 -6.48
CA PRO A 68 13.56 -19.14 -6.02
C PRO A 68 14.35 -20.08 -6.91
N LYS A 69 15.54 -19.65 -7.30
CA LYS A 69 16.54 -20.46 -7.98
C LYS A 69 17.50 -21.10 -6.97
N SER A 70 18.32 -22.04 -7.42
CA SER A 70 19.30 -22.73 -6.55
C SER A 70 20.18 -21.79 -5.71
N ALA A 71 20.51 -20.59 -6.23
CA ALA A 71 21.31 -19.58 -5.52
C ALA A 71 20.55 -18.91 -4.35
N ASP A 72 19.22 -18.88 -4.42
CA ASP A 72 18.34 -18.24 -3.44
C ASP A 72 18.01 -19.16 -2.26
N LEU A 73 18.47 -20.41 -2.32
CA LEU A 73 18.21 -21.43 -1.33
C LEU A 73 19.43 -21.67 -0.45
N TYR A 74 19.20 -22.17 0.76
CA TYR A 74 20.26 -22.65 1.62
C TYR A 74 20.82 -23.98 1.10
N THR A 75 22.05 -24.28 1.48
CA THR A 75 22.77 -25.46 1.00
C THR A 75 22.28 -26.75 1.67
N TYR A 76 21.79 -26.66 2.88
CA TYR A 76 21.28 -27.81 3.64
C TYR A 76 19.79 -27.69 3.89
N GLY A 77 19.12 -28.79 3.72
CA GLY A 77 17.71 -28.97 3.99
C GLY A 77 17.46 -30.35 4.63
N VAL A 78 16.20 -30.74 4.68
CA VAL A 78 15.76 -32.00 5.28
C VAL A 78 14.92 -32.77 4.27
N VAL A 79 15.22 -34.06 4.13
CA VAL A 79 14.36 -35.01 3.43
C VAL A 79 13.24 -35.40 4.39
N ALA A 80 12.01 -35.24 3.94
CA ALA A 80 10.84 -35.44 4.76
C ALA A 80 9.79 -36.31 4.06
N GLU A 81 9.02 -37.02 4.83
CA GLU A 81 7.86 -37.78 4.38
C GLU A 81 6.59 -36.95 4.56
N VAL A 82 5.75 -36.92 3.55
CA VAL A 82 4.43 -36.27 3.62
C VAL A 82 3.45 -37.26 4.25
N LYS A 83 3.01 -36.98 5.49
CA LYS A 83 2.10 -37.85 6.26
C LYS A 83 0.64 -37.59 5.95
N GLN A 84 0.28 -36.32 5.74
CA GLN A 84 -1.10 -35.92 5.46
C GLN A 84 -1.12 -34.69 4.56
N VAL A 85 -2.10 -34.67 3.66
CA VAL A 85 -2.38 -33.55 2.76
C VAL A 85 -3.84 -33.17 2.91
N MET A 86 -4.10 -31.90 3.17
CA MET A 86 -5.46 -31.34 3.27
C MET A 86 -5.57 -30.15 2.33
N ARG A 87 -6.46 -30.22 1.35
CA ARG A 87 -6.74 -29.12 0.43
C ARG A 87 -7.64 -28.11 1.13
N VAL A 88 -7.17 -26.86 1.25
CA VAL A 88 -7.89 -25.76 1.90
C VAL A 88 -8.66 -24.95 0.83
N SER A 89 -8.04 -24.73 -0.33
CA SER A 89 -8.63 -24.13 -1.54
C SER A 89 -7.91 -24.66 -2.78
N ASP A 90 -8.32 -24.20 -3.97
CA ASP A 90 -7.68 -24.62 -5.22
C ASP A 90 -6.18 -24.25 -5.26
N ASP A 91 -5.81 -23.11 -4.63
CA ASP A 91 -4.45 -22.56 -4.64
C ASP A 91 -3.72 -22.73 -3.29
N LEU A 92 -4.29 -23.47 -2.31
CA LEU A 92 -3.69 -23.60 -0.98
C LEU A 92 -3.87 -25.01 -0.43
N VAL A 93 -2.76 -25.65 -0.12
CA VAL A 93 -2.70 -27.00 0.43
C VAL A 93 -1.98 -26.96 1.78
N ARG A 94 -2.58 -27.52 2.81
CA ARG A 94 -1.94 -27.73 4.13
C ARG A 94 -1.38 -29.13 4.20
N ILE A 95 -0.11 -29.26 4.53
CA ILE A 95 0.57 -30.55 4.63
C ILE A 95 1.11 -30.78 6.03
N LEU A 96 1.13 -32.04 6.44
CA LEU A 96 1.84 -32.53 7.62
C LEU A 96 3.04 -33.34 7.14
N VAL A 97 4.23 -32.93 7.55
CA VAL A 97 5.48 -33.60 7.17
C VAL A 97 6.24 -34.10 8.38
N GLU A 98 6.94 -35.21 8.22
CA GLU A 98 7.90 -35.73 9.20
C GLU A 98 9.31 -35.66 8.58
N GLY A 99 10.20 -34.87 9.19
CA GLY A 99 11.60 -34.82 8.80
C GLY A 99 12.32 -36.13 9.05
N LYS A 100 12.95 -36.72 8.03
CA LYS A 100 13.68 -37.99 8.15
C LYS A 100 15.16 -37.77 8.47
N TYR A 101 15.87 -37.06 7.61
CA TYR A 101 17.29 -36.77 7.77
C TYR A 101 17.73 -35.54 7.04
N ARG A 102 18.84 -34.96 7.49
CA ARG A 102 19.50 -33.81 6.87
C ARG A 102 20.17 -34.21 5.57
N ALA A 103 20.02 -33.40 4.53
CA ALA A 103 20.66 -33.60 3.24
C ALA A 103 21.26 -32.30 2.71
N LYS A 104 22.29 -32.43 1.88
CA LYS A 104 22.95 -31.33 1.18
C LYS A 104 22.41 -31.23 -0.23
N LEU A 105 21.94 -30.07 -0.62
CA LEU A 105 21.58 -29.73 -2.00
C LEU A 105 22.85 -29.68 -2.86
N SER A 106 22.88 -30.45 -3.93
CA SER A 106 23.95 -30.44 -4.91
C SER A 106 23.56 -29.65 -6.16
N GLU A 107 22.35 -29.88 -6.65
CA GLU A 107 21.82 -29.26 -7.86
C GLU A 107 20.30 -29.17 -7.76
N MET A 108 19.71 -28.18 -8.41
CA MET A 108 18.27 -28.02 -8.51
C MET A 108 17.91 -27.72 -9.95
N GLU A 109 17.01 -28.50 -10.49
CA GLU A 109 16.47 -28.38 -11.84
C GLU A 109 14.98 -28.01 -11.78
N ASP A 110 14.54 -27.21 -12.72
CA ASP A 110 13.13 -26.92 -12.91
C ASP A 110 12.59 -27.83 -14.02
N ASP A 111 11.80 -28.83 -13.64
CA ASP A 111 11.21 -29.80 -14.58
C ASP A 111 9.98 -29.23 -15.32
N GLY A 112 9.70 -27.92 -15.13
CA GLY A 112 8.52 -27.26 -15.71
C GLY A 112 7.25 -27.45 -14.90
N SER A 113 7.10 -28.59 -14.21
CA SER A 113 5.96 -28.87 -13.32
C SER A 113 6.27 -28.57 -11.86
N PHE A 114 7.45 -28.95 -11.38
CA PHE A 114 7.95 -28.71 -10.03
C PHE A 114 9.47 -28.63 -9.99
N LEU A 115 10.01 -28.24 -8.84
CA LEU A 115 11.47 -28.19 -8.62
C LEU A 115 11.98 -29.59 -8.23
N LEU A 116 12.97 -30.10 -8.95
CA LEU A 116 13.63 -31.37 -8.68
C LEU A 116 15.02 -31.10 -8.08
N ALA A 117 15.23 -31.57 -6.84
CA ALA A 117 16.49 -31.41 -6.14
C ALA A 117 17.34 -32.69 -6.21
N THR A 118 18.57 -32.52 -6.62
CA THR A 118 19.60 -33.55 -6.47
C THR A 118 20.28 -33.37 -5.13
N VAL A 119 20.04 -34.29 -4.20
CA VAL A 119 20.51 -34.18 -2.82
C VAL A 119 21.38 -35.35 -2.40
N ARG A 120 22.27 -35.10 -1.45
CA ARG A 120 23.11 -36.13 -0.83
C ARG A 120 22.84 -36.15 0.67
N PRO A 121 22.60 -37.31 1.28
CA PRO A 121 22.52 -37.44 2.73
C PRO A 121 23.76 -36.85 3.41
N ALA A 122 23.54 -35.97 4.37
CA ALA A 122 24.59 -35.26 5.08
C ALA A 122 24.42 -35.44 6.60
N PRO A 123 24.66 -36.65 7.12
CA PRO A 123 24.49 -36.94 8.54
C PRO A 123 25.43 -36.07 9.38
N VAL A 124 24.97 -35.73 10.57
CA VAL A 124 25.77 -35.00 11.55
C VAL A 124 26.90 -35.87 12.04
N LYS A 125 28.12 -35.34 12.07
CA LYS A 125 29.25 -36.07 12.63
C LYS A 125 29.08 -36.16 14.16
N MET A 126 28.89 -37.37 14.66
CA MET A 126 28.78 -37.62 16.07
C MET A 126 30.10 -37.38 16.81
N ALA A 127 30.03 -37.09 18.10
CA ALA A 127 31.20 -36.96 18.96
C ALA A 127 32.01 -38.26 19.00
N LYS A 128 33.32 -38.14 18.92
CA LYS A 128 34.21 -39.29 19.11
C LYS A 128 34.19 -39.73 20.59
N PRO A 129 34.56 -40.99 20.93
CA PRO A 129 34.63 -41.46 22.31
C PRO A 129 35.45 -40.54 23.23
N GLU A 130 36.50 -39.90 22.70
CA GLU A 130 37.36 -38.97 23.44
C GLU A 130 36.67 -37.62 23.73
N GLU A 131 35.69 -37.22 22.90
CA GLU A 131 34.92 -35.97 22.97
C GLU A 131 33.62 -36.15 23.81
N MET A 132 33.25 -37.34 24.18
CA MET A 132 32.00 -37.63 24.92
C MET A 132 31.91 -36.88 26.26
N PRO A 133 32.99 -36.76 27.08
CA PRO A 133 32.92 -36.00 28.33
C PRO A 133 32.64 -34.51 28.08
N GLU A 134 33.15 -33.94 26.99
CA GLU A 134 32.87 -32.56 26.59
C GLU A 134 31.43 -32.43 26.10
N ALA A 135 30.92 -33.39 25.35
CA ALA A 135 29.53 -33.41 24.91
C ALA A 135 28.56 -33.44 26.12
N ASP A 136 28.84 -34.20 27.16
CA ASP A 136 28.05 -34.24 28.39
C ASP A 136 28.05 -32.90 29.14
N VAL A 137 29.17 -32.17 29.13
CA VAL A 137 29.25 -30.81 29.69
C VAL A 137 28.42 -29.85 28.86
N LEU A 138 28.48 -29.93 27.52
CA LEU A 138 27.66 -29.11 26.65
C LEU A 138 26.17 -29.37 26.82
N VAL A 139 25.76 -30.64 26.95
CA VAL A 139 24.35 -31.00 27.25
C VAL A 139 23.88 -30.39 28.57
N ARG A 140 24.68 -30.41 29.62
CA ARG A 140 24.35 -29.72 30.88
C ARG A 140 24.18 -28.22 30.69
N ASN A 141 25.08 -27.61 29.93
CA ASN A 141 24.99 -26.19 29.63
C ASN A 141 23.76 -25.85 28.78
N VAL A 142 23.41 -26.69 27.78
CA VAL A 142 22.19 -26.56 26.99
C VAL A 142 20.95 -26.59 27.91
N LYS A 143 20.87 -27.56 28.80
CA LYS A 143 19.75 -27.68 29.75
C LYS A 143 19.68 -26.49 30.69
N LYS A 144 20.83 -26.04 31.23
CA LYS A 144 20.89 -24.84 32.05
C LYS A 144 20.40 -23.58 31.31
N SER A 145 20.86 -23.37 30.07
CA SER A 145 20.42 -22.25 29.26
C SER A 145 18.94 -22.33 28.89
N PHE A 146 18.42 -23.55 28.73
CA PHE A 146 16.98 -23.79 28.53
C PHE A 146 16.16 -23.46 29.78
N ASP A 147 16.60 -23.85 30.96
CA ASP A 147 15.92 -23.53 32.24
C ASP A 147 15.91 -22.01 32.47
N GLU A 148 17.01 -21.31 32.12
CA GLU A 148 17.08 -19.84 32.18
C GLU A 148 16.09 -19.17 31.21
N LEU A 149 15.91 -19.70 30.00
CA LEU A 149 14.90 -19.27 29.04
C LEU A 149 13.48 -19.54 29.51
N LEU A 150 13.24 -20.72 30.09
CA LEU A 150 11.94 -21.11 30.59
C LEU A 150 11.45 -20.19 31.71
N ALA A 151 12.37 -19.72 32.57
CA ALA A 151 12.05 -18.75 33.62
C ALA A 151 11.57 -17.37 33.08
N LEU A 152 11.97 -17.02 31.87
CA LEU A 152 11.57 -15.76 31.20
C LEU A 152 10.36 -15.95 30.28
N ASN A 153 10.15 -17.16 29.77
CA ASN A 153 9.04 -17.48 28.85
C ASN A 153 8.25 -18.72 29.34
N PRO A 154 7.29 -18.54 30.24
CA PRO A 154 6.50 -19.65 30.81
C PRO A 154 5.49 -20.27 29.83
N HIS A 155 5.34 -19.72 28.61
CA HIS A 155 4.39 -20.21 27.60
C HIS A 155 4.89 -21.38 26.75
N ILE A 156 6.11 -21.89 27.04
CA ILE A 156 6.64 -23.09 26.37
C ILE A 156 5.79 -24.31 26.81
N GLY A 157 5.33 -25.09 25.83
CA GLY A 157 4.45 -26.23 26.05
C GLY A 157 5.05 -27.26 27.02
N LYS A 158 4.26 -27.78 27.95
CA LYS A 158 4.71 -28.73 28.98
C LYS A 158 5.35 -29.98 28.40
N ASP A 159 4.86 -30.44 27.24
CA ASP A 159 5.40 -31.61 26.56
C ASP A 159 6.82 -31.35 26.03
N VAL A 160 7.09 -30.13 25.54
CA VAL A 160 8.42 -29.70 25.08
C VAL A 160 9.38 -29.65 26.26
N VAL A 161 8.96 -29.04 27.38
CA VAL A 161 9.76 -28.95 28.59
C VAL A 161 10.09 -30.37 29.10
N PHE A 162 9.11 -31.25 29.16
CA PHE A 162 9.31 -32.63 29.60
C PHE A 162 10.31 -33.39 28.72
N ALA A 163 10.17 -33.28 27.38
CA ALA A 163 11.06 -33.97 26.44
C ALA A 163 12.51 -33.48 26.56
N ILE A 164 12.73 -32.19 26.73
CA ILE A 164 14.08 -31.59 26.85
C ILE A 164 14.71 -31.96 28.21
N THR A 165 13.93 -31.91 29.30
CA THR A 165 14.45 -32.14 30.64
C THR A 165 14.82 -33.62 30.86
N THR A 166 14.02 -34.56 30.32
CA THR A 166 14.22 -36.00 30.49
C THR A 166 15.27 -36.57 29.54
N SER A 167 15.42 -36.02 28.34
CA SER A 167 16.40 -36.56 27.38
C SER A 167 17.84 -36.27 27.80
N THR A 168 18.70 -37.26 27.64
CA THR A 168 20.16 -37.14 27.79
C THR A 168 20.91 -37.32 26.45
N ASP A 169 20.17 -37.53 25.36
CA ASP A 169 20.75 -37.70 24.03
C ASP A 169 21.15 -36.36 23.43
N PRO A 170 22.46 -36.09 23.23
CA PRO A 170 22.92 -34.85 22.66
C PRO A 170 22.42 -34.59 21.23
N ALA A 171 22.26 -35.66 20.43
CA ALA A 171 21.78 -35.56 19.06
C ALA A 171 20.31 -35.11 19.03
N PHE A 172 19.46 -35.76 19.84
CA PHE A 172 18.06 -35.39 20.00
C PHE A 172 17.91 -33.94 20.45
N LEU A 173 18.63 -33.52 21.50
CA LEU A 173 18.54 -32.15 22.00
C LEU A 173 18.94 -31.11 20.96
N SER A 174 19.98 -31.41 20.14
CA SER A 174 20.47 -30.49 19.10
C SER A 174 19.49 -30.29 17.95
N GLU A 175 18.51 -31.16 17.76
CA GLU A 175 17.46 -31.07 16.73
C GLU A 175 16.10 -30.65 17.31
N TYR A 176 15.76 -31.15 18.48
CA TYR A 176 14.46 -30.94 19.09
C TYR A 176 14.28 -29.54 19.67
N ILE A 177 15.33 -29.00 20.30
CA ILE A 177 15.27 -27.64 20.89
C ILE A 177 15.05 -26.55 19.80
N PRO A 178 15.87 -26.48 18.73
CA PRO A 178 15.67 -25.46 17.71
C PRO A 178 14.37 -25.64 16.90
N ALA A 179 13.85 -26.88 16.82
CA ALA A 179 12.57 -27.14 16.19
C ALA A 179 11.40 -26.52 16.96
N ASN A 180 11.42 -26.57 18.30
CA ASN A 180 10.29 -26.23 19.18
C ASN A 180 10.41 -24.87 19.87
N LEU A 181 11.58 -24.23 19.87
CA LEU A 181 11.75 -22.87 20.40
C LEU A 181 11.56 -21.80 19.30
N LEU A 182 11.14 -20.61 19.74
CA LEU A 182 10.90 -19.46 18.88
C LEU A 182 12.21 -18.73 18.52
N PHE A 183 13.13 -19.40 17.85
CA PHE A 183 14.29 -18.77 17.27
C PHE A 183 13.96 -18.11 15.91
N ARG A 184 14.77 -17.13 15.51
CA ARG A 184 14.74 -16.63 14.14
C ARG A 184 15.06 -17.76 13.16
N PHE A 185 14.46 -17.72 11.98
CA PHE A 185 14.65 -18.80 11.00
C PHE A 185 16.10 -18.92 10.55
N GLU A 186 16.85 -17.79 10.47
CA GLU A 186 18.28 -17.77 10.16
C GLU A 186 19.12 -18.49 11.23
N ASP A 187 18.75 -18.34 12.51
CA ASP A 187 19.42 -19.01 13.61
C ASP A 187 19.12 -20.52 13.60
N LYS A 188 17.88 -20.90 13.28
CA LYS A 188 17.49 -22.30 13.05
C LYS A 188 18.27 -22.91 11.90
N GLN A 189 18.38 -22.20 10.77
CA GLN A 189 19.13 -22.66 9.62
C GLN A 189 20.61 -22.79 9.91
N ALA A 190 21.22 -21.85 10.65
CA ALA A 190 22.61 -21.94 11.05
C ALA A 190 22.90 -23.21 11.90
N ILE A 191 21.97 -23.59 12.76
CA ILE A 191 22.09 -24.84 13.54
C ILE A 191 21.95 -26.07 12.61
N LEU A 192 21.04 -26.01 11.63
CA LEU A 192 20.88 -27.09 10.65
C LEU A 192 22.11 -27.23 9.75
N ASP A 193 22.73 -26.11 9.36
CA ASP A 193 23.91 -26.09 8.50
C ASP A 193 25.16 -26.66 9.18
N GLU A 194 25.24 -26.55 10.51
CA GLU A 194 26.39 -27.09 11.25
C GLU A 194 26.47 -28.63 11.14
N GLY A 195 27.61 -29.11 10.70
CA GLY A 195 27.82 -30.52 10.37
C GLY A 195 28.34 -31.38 11.50
N THR A 196 28.68 -30.81 12.66
CA THR A 196 29.22 -31.54 13.83
C THR A 196 28.29 -31.41 15.04
N LEU A 197 28.13 -32.48 15.80
CA LEU A 197 27.29 -32.46 17.01
C LEU A 197 27.79 -31.41 18.01
N MET A 198 29.11 -31.37 18.23
CA MET A 198 29.74 -30.42 19.15
C MET A 198 29.49 -28.98 18.74
N GLY A 199 29.64 -28.68 17.44
CA GLY A 199 29.35 -27.35 16.87
C GLY A 199 27.89 -26.96 17.06
N ARG A 200 26.94 -27.86 16.79
CA ARG A 200 25.51 -27.61 17.00
C ARG A 200 25.17 -27.29 18.46
N LEU A 201 25.71 -28.03 19.41
CA LEU A 201 25.46 -27.77 20.83
C LEU A 201 26.01 -26.41 21.27
N ARG A 202 27.23 -26.06 20.81
CA ARG A 202 27.82 -24.74 21.11
C ARG A 202 27.00 -23.60 20.48
N LEU A 203 26.61 -23.76 19.23
CA LEU A 203 25.80 -22.77 18.52
C LEU A 203 24.42 -22.63 19.17
N LEU A 204 23.81 -23.74 19.60
CA LEU A 204 22.54 -23.74 20.30
C LEU A 204 22.62 -22.96 21.61
N ILE A 205 23.66 -23.15 22.41
CA ILE A 205 23.89 -22.38 23.65
C ILE A 205 24.02 -20.87 23.33
N GLU A 206 24.79 -20.53 22.29
CA GLU A 206 24.96 -19.14 21.85
C GLU A 206 23.61 -18.50 21.50
N LYS A 207 22.79 -19.20 20.70
CA LYS A 207 21.48 -18.69 20.28
C LYS A 207 20.50 -18.56 21.45
N MET A 208 20.50 -19.53 22.38
CA MET A 208 19.69 -19.45 23.60
C MET A 208 20.11 -18.26 24.49
N HIS A 209 21.41 -18.00 24.64
CA HIS A 209 21.88 -16.82 25.38
C HIS A 209 21.51 -15.50 24.73
N ARG A 210 21.46 -15.46 23.39
CA ARG A 210 20.98 -14.28 22.67
C ARG A 210 19.49 -14.06 22.88
N GLU A 211 18.69 -15.11 22.76
CA GLU A 211 17.26 -15.06 22.97
C GLU A 211 16.91 -14.66 24.41
N ARG A 212 17.61 -15.22 25.40
CA ARG A 212 17.47 -14.81 26.80
C ARG A 212 17.67 -13.31 26.97
N ARG A 213 18.74 -12.74 26.39
CA ARG A 213 19.01 -11.31 26.49
C ARG A 213 17.90 -10.45 25.88
N MET A 214 17.31 -10.90 24.78
CA MET A 214 16.17 -10.20 24.17
C MET A 214 14.95 -10.22 25.09
N LEU A 215 14.63 -11.38 25.68
CA LEU A 215 13.52 -11.51 26.63
C LEU A 215 13.76 -10.70 27.93
N GLU A 216 15.01 -10.60 28.40
CA GLU A 216 15.37 -9.76 29.55
C GLU A 216 15.11 -8.27 29.24
N ILE A 217 15.50 -7.80 28.04
CA ILE A 217 15.25 -6.42 27.57
C ILE A 217 13.74 -6.16 27.42
N ASP A 218 12.99 -7.08 26.84
CA ASP A 218 11.54 -6.95 26.69
C ASP A 218 10.85 -6.86 28.06
N LYS A 219 11.30 -7.64 29.03
CA LYS A 219 10.81 -7.59 30.41
C LYS A 219 11.15 -6.27 31.11
N GLU A 220 12.38 -5.75 30.91
CA GLU A 220 12.76 -4.42 31.44
C GLU A 220 11.93 -3.29 30.83
N ILE A 221 11.64 -3.37 29.53
CA ILE A 221 10.77 -2.41 28.86
C ILE A 221 9.35 -2.49 29.42
N ALA A 222 8.80 -3.69 29.55
CA ALA A 222 7.47 -3.91 30.12
C ALA A 222 7.40 -3.38 31.57
N GLN A 223 8.41 -3.64 32.40
CA GLN A 223 8.48 -3.10 33.77
C GLN A 223 8.52 -1.58 33.79
N LYS A 224 9.31 -0.94 32.91
CA LYS A 224 9.35 0.53 32.80
C LYS A 224 8.03 1.13 32.34
N VAL A 225 7.29 0.42 31.48
CA VAL A 225 5.94 0.82 31.06
C VAL A 225 4.96 0.67 32.23
N ASP A 226 5.01 -0.41 32.99
CA ASP A 226 4.18 -0.61 34.19
C ASP A 226 4.51 0.43 35.27
N GLU A 227 5.80 0.71 35.54
CA GLU A 227 6.22 1.76 36.46
C GLU A 227 5.77 3.16 36.01
N ALA A 228 5.74 3.43 34.69
CA ALA A 228 5.22 4.66 34.15
C ALA A 228 3.68 4.74 34.26
N MET A 229 2.99 3.60 34.15
CA MET A 229 1.54 3.52 34.39
C MET A 229 1.21 3.71 35.87
N ASP A 230 1.97 3.08 36.80
CA ASP A 230 1.82 3.28 38.25
C ASP A 230 2.11 4.72 38.65
N LYS A 231 3.11 5.35 38.02
CA LYS A 231 3.38 6.78 38.21
C LYS A 231 2.23 7.65 37.73
N ASN A 232 1.65 7.34 36.57
CA ASN A 232 0.46 8.03 36.06
C ASN A 232 -0.77 7.83 36.95
N GLN A 233 -0.96 6.63 37.55
CA GLN A 233 -2.01 6.37 38.50
C GLN A 233 -1.79 7.15 39.82
N ARG A 234 -0.55 7.25 40.26
CA ARG A 234 -0.17 8.05 41.45
C ARG A 234 -0.29 9.54 41.20
N ASP A 235 0.11 10.01 40.01
CA ASP A 235 -0.08 11.40 39.58
C ASP A 235 -1.58 11.72 39.44
N TYR A 236 -2.40 10.75 38.94
CA TYR A 236 -3.86 10.86 38.95
C TYR A 236 -4.43 11.03 40.38
N TYR A 237 -3.96 10.21 41.34
CA TYR A 237 -4.43 10.29 42.73
C TYR A 237 -4.00 11.61 43.41
N LEU A 238 -2.79 12.11 43.09
CA LEU A 238 -2.31 13.41 43.53
C LEU A 238 -3.06 14.58 42.89
N HIS A 239 -3.44 14.43 41.59
CA HIS A 239 -4.31 15.40 40.92
C HIS A 239 -5.72 15.39 41.48
N GLU A 240 -6.29 14.22 41.83
CA GLU A 240 -7.58 14.10 42.50
C GLU A 240 -7.57 14.82 43.86
N GLN A 241 -6.49 14.65 44.64
CA GLN A 241 -6.30 15.40 45.91
C GLN A 241 -6.11 16.91 45.69
N LEU A 242 -5.35 17.31 44.65
CA LEU A 242 -5.22 18.70 44.24
C LEU A 242 -6.56 19.29 43.80
N HIS A 243 -7.37 18.52 43.05
CA HIS A 243 -8.71 18.93 42.62
C HIS A 243 -9.64 19.15 43.81
N MET A 244 -9.68 18.22 44.76
CA MET A 244 -10.47 18.42 45.99
C MET A 244 -10.02 19.64 46.81
N ILE A 245 -8.73 19.94 46.80
CA ILE A 245 -8.17 21.11 47.45
C ILE A 245 -8.45 22.40 46.66
N SER A 246 -8.41 22.36 45.32
CA SER A 246 -8.77 23.50 44.47
C SER A 246 -10.29 23.76 44.43
N GLU A 247 -11.12 22.71 44.53
CA GLU A 247 -12.57 22.84 44.70
C GLU A 247 -12.93 23.52 46.04
N GLU A 248 -12.20 23.20 47.14
CA GLU A 248 -12.33 23.90 48.42
C GLU A 248 -11.76 25.33 48.40
N LEU A 249 -10.79 25.63 47.49
CA LEU A 249 -10.18 26.93 47.32
C LEU A 249 -10.81 27.81 46.23
N GLY A 250 -11.75 27.28 45.44
CA GLY A 250 -12.45 28.01 44.37
C GLY A 250 -11.62 28.27 43.12
N GLU A 251 -10.61 27.42 42.80
CA GLU A 251 -9.72 27.55 41.66
C GLU A 251 -10.13 26.66 40.45
N ASP A 252 -11.41 26.53 40.16
CA ASP A 252 -11.92 25.76 39.01
C ASP A 252 -12.02 26.61 37.72
N ASP A 253 -11.07 27.52 37.48
CA ASP A 253 -11.21 28.54 36.43
C ASP A 253 -10.88 28.04 35.01
N ASP A 254 -10.05 27.01 34.83
CA ASP A 254 -9.51 26.69 33.50
C ASP A 254 -10.45 25.83 32.62
N THR A 255 -11.09 24.79 33.17
CA THR A 255 -12.05 23.95 32.43
C THR A 255 -13.39 24.63 32.23
N THR A 256 -13.78 25.51 33.19
CA THR A 256 -15.01 26.31 33.08
C THR A 256 -14.83 27.41 32.04
N ALA A 257 -13.68 28.06 31.99
CA ALA A 257 -13.35 29.05 30.96
C ALA A 257 -13.27 28.43 29.56
N GLU A 258 -12.67 27.25 29.43
CA GLU A 258 -12.61 26.47 28.18
C GLU A 258 -14.04 26.09 27.71
N ALA A 259 -14.89 25.58 28.59
CA ALA A 259 -16.27 25.22 28.27
C ALA A 259 -17.08 26.44 27.83
N GLU A 260 -16.90 27.61 28.45
CA GLU A 260 -17.56 28.84 28.01
C GLU A 260 -17.07 29.33 26.66
N GLU A 261 -15.79 29.14 26.35
CA GLU A 261 -15.25 29.45 25.03
C GLU A 261 -15.88 28.55 23.96
N TYR A 262 -15.99 27.24 24.20
CA TYR A 262 -16.70 26.32 23.31
C TYR A 262 -18.18 26.72 23.14
N ARG A 263 -18.90 27.06 24.22
CA ARG A 263 -20.31 27.52 24.13
C ARG A 263 -20.44 28.74 23.22
N ARG A 264 -19.58 29.75 23.40
CA ARG A 264 -19.59 30.95 22.55
C ARG A 264 -19.32 30.63 21.08
N LYS A 265 -18.34 29.76 20.78
CA LYS A 265 -18.02 29.32 19.42
C LYS A 265 -19.20 28.56 18.79
N ILE A 266 -19.85 27.65 19.53
CA ILE A 266 -20.99 26.87 19.04
C ILE A 266 -22.17 27.79 18.73
N THR A 267 -22.52 28.69 19.62
CA THR A 267 -23.64 29.65 19.41
C THR A 267 -23.36 30.57 18.22
N ALA A 268 -22.10 30.95 18.00
CA ALA A 268 -21.70 31.75 16.82
C ALA A 268 -21.84 31.03 15.47
N LEU A 269 -21.95 29.70 15.45
CA LEU A 269 -22.18 28.93 14.23
C LEU A 269 -23.63 29.02 13.71
N HIS A 270 -24.58 29.49 14.55
CA HIS A 270 -26.00 29.58 14.22
C HIS A 270 -26.59 28.28 13.67
N LEU A 271 -26.32 27.19 14.36
CA LEU A 271 -26.81 25.86 14.01
C LEU A 271 -28.33 25.75 14.32
N ASP A 272 -28.97 24.72 13.78
CA ASP A 272 -30.32 24.37 14.24
C ASP A 272 -30.31 23.90 15.71
N GLU A 273 -31.49 23.97 16.34
CA GLU A 273 -31.67 23.68 17.77
C GLU A 273 -31.18 22.26 18.15
N GLU A 274 -31.35 21.28 17.25
CA GLU A 274 -31.01 19.90 17.52
C GLU A 274 -29.47 19.70 17.53
N ARG A 275 -28.76 20.26 16.54
CA ARG A 275 -27.30 20.19 16.44
C ARG A 275 -26.64 21.01 17.54
N GLU A 276 -27.10 22.23 17.79
CA GLU A 276 -26.59 23.09 18.86
C GLU A 276 -26.71 22.40 20.22
N LYS A 277 -27.90 21.85 20.54
CA LYS A 277 -28.15 21.13 21.78
C LYS A 277 -27.24 19.91 21.96
N LYS A 278 -26.95 19.18 20.84
CA LYS A 278 -26.06 18.02 20.87
C LYS A 278 -24.63 18.44 21.21
N LEU A 279 -24.09 19.51 20.60
CA LEU A 279 -22.76 20.02 20.88
C LEU A 279 -22.67 20.61 22.30
N LEU A 280 -23.66 21.40 22.74
CA LEU A 280 -23.68 21.94 24.10
C LEU A 280 -23.71 20.86 25.17
N LYS A 281 -24.39 19.73 24.91
CA LYS A 281 -24.37 18.57 25.81
C LYS A 281 -22.96 17.96 25.95
N GLU A 282 -22.17 17.92 24.89
CA GLU A 282 -20.77 17.45 24.97
C GLU A 282 -19.88 18.47 25.71
N VAL A 283 -20.14 19.77 25.55
CA VAL A 283 -19.46 20.81 26.35
C VAL A 283 -19.80 20.68 27.82
N ASP A 284 -21.08 20.40 28.16
CA ASP A 284 -21.51 20.17 29.56
C ASP A 284 -20.88 18.88 30.15
N ARG A 285 -20.56 17.90 29.32
CA ARG A 285 -19.78 16.72 29.75
C ARG A 285 -18.32 17.10 29.99
N LEU A 286 -17.72 17.88 29.08
CA LEU A 286 -16.34 18.35 29.19
C LEU A 286 -16.16 19.18 30.46
N SER A 287 -17.09 20.11 30.79
CA SER A 287 -17.01 20.96 31.98
C SER A 287 -17.08 20.19 33.31
N LYS A 288 -17.61 18.96 33.29
CA LYS A 288 -17.68 18.07 34.47
C LYS A 288 -16.51 17.09 34.57
N MET A 289 -15.59 17.12 33.60
CA MET A 289 -14.43 16.23 33.55
C MET A 289 -13.18 16.95 34.02
N GLN A 290 -12.30 16.20 34.62
CA GLN A 290 -10.97 16.72 34.98
C GLN A 290 -10.14 16.97 33.71
N SER A 291 -9.33 18.01 33.73
CA SER A 291 -8.50 18.46 32.59
C SER A 291 -7.53 17.39 32.06
N SER A 292 -7.14 16.43 32.89
CA SER A 292 -6.20 15.33 32.55
C SER A 292 -6.87 14.05 32.03
N ASN A 293 -8.20 14.01 31.92
CA ASN A 293 -8.91 12.81 31.50
C ASN A 293 -8.73 12.55 29.99
N GLN A 294 -8.36 11.31 29.60
CA GLN A 294 -8.26 10.88 28.19
C GLN A 294 -9.58 11.05 27.44
N GLU A 295 -10.71 10.83 28.07
CA GLU A 295 -12.05 11.07 27.49
C GLU A 295 -12.25 12.56 27.17
N GLY A 296 -11.76 13.47 28.00
CA GLY A 296 -11.76 14.92 27.74
C GLY A 296 -11.03 15.28 26.45
N THR A 297 -9.90 14.64 26.16
CA THR A 297 -9.16 14.83 24.88
C THR A 297 -9.97 14.38 23.67
N VAL A 298 -10.72 13.29 23.77
CA VAL A 298 -11.61 12.81 22.69
C VAL A 298 -12.74 13.80 22.46
N ILE A 299 -13.36 14.34 23.53
CA ILE A 299 -14.42 15.33 23.42
C ILE A 299 -13.90 16.65 22.82
N ARG A 300 -12.73 17.12 23.22
CA ARG A 300 -12.07 18.30 22.63
C ARG A 300 -11.85 18.12 21.15
N THR A 301 -11.23 17.02 20.75
CA THR A 301 -10.99 16.70 19.33
C THR A 301 -12.28 16.65 18.52
N TYR A 302 -13.36 16.12 19.11
CA TYR A 302 -14.67 16.11 18.50
C TYR A 302 -15.25 17.51 18.35
N LEU A 303 -15.24 18.33 19.42
CA LEU A 303 -15.74 19.69 19.40
C LEU A 303 -14.96 20.57 18.41
N ASP A 304 -13.63 20.48 18.44
CA ASP A 304 -12.76 21.19 17.48
C ASP A 304 -13.09 20.83 16.04
N THR A 305 -13.23 19.53 15.76
CA THR A 305 -13.60 19.05 14.42
C THR A 305 -14.98 19.57 13.99
N CYS A 306 -15.96 19.61 14.91
CA CYS A 306 -17.29 20.16 14.62
C CYS A 306 -17.27 21.68 14.42
N LEU A 307 -16.42 22.40 15.14
CA LEU A 307 -16.26 23.86 15.01
C LEU A 307 -15.52 24.25 13.72
N ASP A 308 -14.62 23.40 13.26
CA ASP A 308 -13.88 23.61 11.99
C ASP A 308 -14.73 23.36 10.74
N LEU A 309 -15.90 22.73 10.89
CA LEU A 309 -16.81 22.49 9.78
C LEU A 309 -17.49 23.79 9.32
N PRO A 310 -17.57 24.02 8.00
CA PRO A 310 -18.23 25.21 7.44
C PRO A 310 -19.75 25.02 7.38
N TRP A 311 -20.45 25.06 8.50
CA TRP A 311 -21.90 24.80 8.57
C TRP A 311 -22.74 25.75 7.71
N ASN A 312 -22.47 27.05 7.79
CA ASN A 312 -23.25 28.11 7.11
C ASN A 312 -22.35 29.07 6.33
N THR A 313 -21.17 28.63 5.92
CA THR A 313 -20.20 29.47 5.24
C THR A 313 -20.22 29.21 3.75
N PHE A 314 -20.79 30.10 2.96
CA PHE A 314 -20.89 29.97 1.50
C PHE A 314 -19.98 30.95 0.79
N THR A 315 -19.44 30.54 -0.37
CA THR A 315 -18.85 31.44 -1.34
C THR A 315 -19.92 31.90 -2.33
N GLU A 316 -19.86 33.16 -2.75
CA GLU A 316 -20.77 33.68 -3.79
C GLU A 316 -20.39 33.06 -5.14
N ASP A 317 -21.36 32.37 -5.76
CA ASP A 317 -21.17 31.75 -7.07
C ASP A 317 -21.17 32.82 -8.18
N ASP A 318 -20.13 32.78 -9.02
CA ASP A 318 -20.06 33.57 -10.24
C ASP A 318 -20.52 32.71 -11.42
N LEU A 319 -21.76 32.91 -11.84
CA LEU A 319 -22.39 32.15 -12.94
C LEU A 319 -22.30 32.88 -14.28
N ASP A 320 -21.19 33.63 -14.52
CA ASP A 320 -20.92 34.24 -15.85
C ASP A 320 -20.33 33.17 -16.80
N ILE A 321 -21.17 32.72 -17.73
CA ILE A 321 -20.80 31.71 -18.75
C ILE A 321 -19.64 32.22 -19.65
N ALA A 322 -19.63 33.53 -19.96
CA ALA A 322 -18.56 34.10 -20.77
C ALA A 322 -17.21 34.12 -20.02
N LYS A 323 -17.24 34.35 -18.72
CA LYS A 323 -16.05 34.23 -17.87
C LYS A 323 -15.59 32.77 -17.79
N ALA A 324 -16.50 31.83 -17.57
CA ALA A 324 -16.19 30.40 -17.53
C ALA A 324 -15.53 29.94 -18.84
N GLN A 325 -16.07 30.36 -20.00
CA GLN A 325 -15.46 30.06 -21.29
C GLN A 325 -14.05 30.61 -21.39
N ARG A 326 -13.83 31.88 -21.00
CA ARG A 326 -12.50 32.50 -21.01
C ARG A 326 -11.48 31.77 -20.13
N VAL A 327 -11.87 31.33 -18.94
CA VAL A 327 -11.02 30.58 -18.03
C VAL A 327 -10.67 29.21 -18.64
N LEU A 328 -11.66 28.49 -19.16
CA LEU A 328 -11.43 27.19 -19.81
C LEU A 328 -10.56 27.32 -21.07
N ASP A 329 -10.69 28.39 -21.84
CA ASP A 329 -9.88 28.64 -23.04
C ASP A 329 -8.45 29.08 -22.69
N ARG A 330 -8.29 29.81 -21.60
CA ARG A 330 -6.99 30.21 -21.08
C ARG A 330 -6.19 28.98 -20.63
N ASP A 331 -6.82 28.05 -19.90
CA ASP A 331 -6.12 26.96 -19.20
C ASP A 331 -6.00 25.69 -20.03
N HIS A 332 -6.90 25.49 -21.00
CA HIS A 332 -6.97 24.25 -21.77
C HIS A 332 -6.99 24.51 -23.26
N TYR A 333 -6.03 23.96 -23.99
CA TYR A 333 -6.00 24.02 -25.44
C TYR A 333 -6.90 22.94 -26.05
N GLY A 334 -7.68 23.30 -27.07
CA GLY A 334 -8.59 22.37 -27.75
C GLY A 334 -9.80 21.97 -26.90
N LEU A 335 -10.18 20.71 -26.92
CA LEU A 335 -11.27 20.11 -26.13
C LEU A 335 -12.64 20.85 -26.31
N LYS A 336 -12.93 21.36 -27.53
CA LYS A 336 -14.11 22.18 -27.75
C LYS A 336 -15.41 21.53 -27.27
N LYS A 337 -15.67 20.27 -27.66
CA LYS A 337 -16.88 19.56 -27.27
C LYS A 337 -17.00 19.40 -25.74
N VAL A 338 -15.87 19.15 -25.05
CA VAL A 338 -15.84 19.02 -23.58
C VAL A 338 -16.16 20.36 -22.93
N LYS A 339 -15.57 21.44 -23.41
CA LYS A 339 -15.85 22.81 -22.91
C LYS A 339 -17.30 23.19 -23.14
N ASP A 340 -17.84 22.96 -24.35
CA ASP A 340 -19.22 23.26 -24.69
C ASP A 340 -20.17 22.50 -23.72
N ARG A 341 -19.92 21.20 -23.46
CA ARG A 341 -20.72 20.42 -22.54
C ARG A 341 -20.64 20.93 -21.09
N ILE A 342 -19.46 21.34 -20.62
CA ILE A 342 -19.29 21.95 -19.30
C ILE A 342 -20.09 23.26 -19.23
N LEU A 343 -20.02 24.10 -20.24
CA LEU A 343 -20.76 25.37 -20.29
C LEU A 343 -22.28 25.14 -20.32
N GLU A 344 -22.78 24.09 -20.98
CA GLU A 344 -24.19 23.69 -20.94
C GLU A 344 -24.63 23.34 -19.51
N VAL A 345 -23.85 22.54 -18.79
CA VAL A 345 -24.13 22.19 -17.39
C VAL A 345 -24.16 23.43 -16.51
N LEU A 346 -23.19 24.34 -16.68
CA LEU A 346 -23.17 25.60 -15.93
C LEU A 346 -24.33 26.51 -16.27
N ALA A 347 -24.78 26.53 -17.55
CA ALA A 347 -25.92 27.31 -17.99
C ALA A 347 -27.24 26.77 -17.36
N VAL A 348 -27.43 25.46 -17.30
CA VAL A 348 -28.57 24.84 -16.61
C VAL A 348 -28.59 25.26 -15.12
N ARG A 349 -27.43 25.21 -14.46
CA ARG A 349 -27.31 25.61 -13.05
C ARG A 349 -27.62 27.10 -12.83
N LYS A 350 -27.26 27.96 -13.80
CA LYS A 350 -27.62 29.39 -13.77
C LYS A 350 -29.12 29.62 -13.87
N LEU A 351 -29.79 28.86 -14.75
CA LEU A 351 -31.23 29.02 -15.01
C LEU A 351 -32.11 28.36 -13.97
N ALA A 352 -31.63 27.29 -13.36
CA ALA A 352 -32.35 26.50 -12.37
C ALA A 352 -31.43 26.22 -11.16
N PRO A 353 -31.22 27.23 -10.27
CA PRO A 353 -30.32 27.09 -9.11
C PRO A 353 -30.76 25.99 -8.14
N ASP A 354 -32.05 25.67 -8.10
CA ASP A 354 -32.66 24.66 -7.22
C ASP A 354 -32.51 23.23 -7.73
N VAL A 355 -32.04 23.04 -8.96
CA VAL A 355 -31.74 21.70 -9.49
C VAL A 355 -30.49 21.16 -8.80
N LYS A 356 -30.76 20.26 -7.84
CA LYS A 356 -29.72 19.60 -7.06
C LYS A 356 -29.20 18.35 -7.80
N GLY A 357 -27.92 18.03 -7.58
CA GLY A 357 -27.41 16.69 -7.80
C GLY A 357 -26.87 16.35 -9.19
N GLN A 358 -26.52 17.34 -10.01
CA GLN A 358 -25.74 17.05 -11.22
C GLN A 358 -24.30 16.70 -10.84
N ILE A 359 -23.91 15.44 -11.09
CA ILE A 359 -22.55 14.94 -10.89
C ILE A 359 -21.89 14.87 -12.26
N ILE A 360 -20.84 15.63 -12.47
CA ILE A 360 -20.07 15.59 -13.70
C ILE A 360 -18.99 14.50 -13.56
N CYS A 361 -18.97 13.55 -14.50
CA CYS A 361 -17.92 12.53 -14.55
C CYS A 361 -17.00 12.75 -15.76
N LEU A 362 -15.75 13.11 -15.51
CA LEU A 362 -14.73 13.28 -16.54
C LEU A 362 -14.01 11.95 -16.79
N VAL A 363 -14.30 11.31 -17.90
CA VAL A 363 -13.73 10.00 -18.28
C VAL A 363 -12.70 10.16 -19.39
N GLY A 364 -11.59 9.44 -19.31
CA GLY A 364 -10.60 9.43 -20.39
C GLY A 364 -9.23 8.97 -19.91
N PRO A 365 -8.28 8.80 -20.83
CA PRO A 365 -6.96 8.29 -20.51
C PRO A 365 -6.19 9.19 -19.54
N PRO A 366 -5.17 8.65 -18.87
CA PRO A 366 -4.37 9.44 -17.94
C PRO A 366 -3.63 10.58 -18.66
N GLY A 367 -3.55 11.74 -18.00
CA GLY A 367 -2.80 12.90 -18.50
C GLY A 367 -3.51 13.79 -19.52
N VAL A 368 -4.83 13.59 -19.75
CA VAL A 368 -5.63 14.46 -20.64
C VAL A 368 -6.17 15.72 -19.95
N GLY A 369 -5.87 15.92 -18.67
CA GLY A 369 -6.23 17.15 -17.97
C GLY A 369 -7.51 17.11 -17.15
N LYS A 370 -8.08 15.94 -16.84
CA LYS A 370 -9.31 15.78 -16.03
C LYS A 370 -9.29 16.63 -14.75
N THR A 371 -8.25 16.44 -13.93
CA THR A 371 -8.09 17.16 -12.65
C THR A 371 -7.89 18.67 -12.82
N SER A 372 -7.21 19.10 -13.89
CA SER A 372 -7.01 20.54 -14.17
C SER A 372 -8.29 21.22 -14.66
N ILE A 373 -9.12 20.53 -15.44
CA ILE A 373 -10.44 21.04 -15.88
C ILE A 373 -11.33 21.30 -14.66
N ALA A 374 -11.40 20.37 -13.70
CA ALA A 374 -12.17 20.56 -12.48
C ALA A 374 -11.72 21.80 -11.69
N ARG A 375 -10.40 22.04 -11.62
CA ARG A 375 -9.86 23.25 -10.98
C ARG A 375 -10.27 24.53 -11.72
N SER A 376 -10.21 24.53 -13.05
CA SER A 376 -10.62 25.69 -13.86
C SER A 376 -12.13 25.96 -13.74
N ILE A 377 -12.96 24.93 -13.60
CA ILE A 377 -14.39 25.06 -13.29
C ILE A 377 -14.58 25.75 -11.93
N ALA A 378 -13.86 25.29 -10.89
CA ALA A 378 -13.95 25.89 -9.56
C ALA A 378 -13.53 27.37 -9.57
N GLU A 379 -12.44 27.70 -10.26
CA GLU A 379 -11.97 29.09 -10.44
C GLU A 379 -13.03 29.94 -11.17
N SER A 380 -13.64 29.42 -12.22
CA SER A 380 -14.65 30.14 -12.99
C SER A 380 -15.91 30.45 -12.19
N LEU A 381 -16.28 29.57 -11.26
CA LEU A 381 -17.44 29.70 -10.38
C LEU A 381 -17.13 30.45 -9.08
N ASN A 382 -15.89 30.84 -8.83
CA ASN A 382 -15.44 31.41 -7.55
C ASN A 382 -15.67 30.47 -6.36
N ARG A 383 -15.67 29.16 -6.60
CA ARG A 383 -15.81 28.13 -5.56
C ARG A 383 -14.47 27.67 -5.03
N LYS A 384 -14.42 27.33 -3.74
CA LYS A 384 -13.26 26.65 -3.17
C LYS A 384 -13.11 25.28 -3.81
N TYR A 385 -11.87 24.92 -4.15
CA TYR A 385 -11.55 23.63 -4.77
C TYR A 385 -10.92 22.69 -3.75
N VAL A 386 -11.47 21.50 -3.63
CA VAL A 386 -10.88 20.43 -2.82
C VAL A 386 -10.83 19.14 -3.63
N ARG A 387 -9.76 18.37 -3.46
CA ARG A 387 -9.55 17.10 -4.16
C ARG A 387 -9.50 15.96 -3.14
N LEU A 388 -10.28 14.93 -3.39
CA LEU A 388 -10.30 13.69 -2.65
C LEU A 388 -9.91 12.55 -3.59
N SER A 389 -8.82 11.84 -3.29
CA SER A 389 -8.41 10.66 -4.05
C SER A 389 -9.11 9.42 -3.51
N LEU A 390 -9.82 8.72 -4.39
CA LEU A 390 -10.51 7.47 -4.09
C LEU A 390 -9.69 6.24 -4.47
N GLY A 391 -8.58 6.43 -5.20
CA GLY A 391 -7.67 5.34 -5.55
C GLY A 391 -7.05 4.69 -4.32
N GLY A 392 -7.40 3.41 -4.07
CA GLY A 392 -6.92 2.65 -2.92
C GLY A 392 -7.82 2.66 -1.68
N VAL A 393 -8.95 3.35 -1.73
CA VAL A 393 -9.99 3.27 -0.69
C VAL A 393 -10.64 1.90 -0.75
N ARG A 394 -10.67 1.18 0.38
CA ARG A 394 -11.21 -0.18 0.49
C ARG A 394 -12.25 -0.30 1.60
N ASP A 395 -12.20 0.58 2.59
CA ASP A 395 -13.08 0.58 3.75
C ASP A 395 -14.09 1.73 3.67
N GLU A 396 -15.35 1.43 3.92
CA GLU A 396 -16.42 2.42 4.05
C GLU A 396 -16.09 3.48 5.10
N ALA A 397 -15.42 3.09 6.18
CA ALA A 397 -15.01 3.99 7.24
C ALA A 397 -14.02 5.08 6.79
N GLU A 398 -13.28 4.88 5.70
CA GLU A 398 -12.48 5.96 5.11
C GLU A 398 -13.36 7.10 4.54
N ILE A 399 -14.56 6.79 4.08
CA ILE A 399 -15.52 7.77 3.52
C ILE A 399 -16.34 8.41 4.63
N ARG A 400 -16.92 7.56 5.52
CA ARG A 400 -17.87 7.94 6.57
C ARG A 400 -17.26 8.16 7.96
N GLY A 401 -15.95 7.98 8.12
CA GLY A 401 -15.29 8.10 9.41
C GLY A 401 -15.48 6.91 10.35
N HIS A 402 -14.75 6.91 11.43
CA HIS A 402 -14.84 5.92 12.49
C HIS A 402 -15.65 6.46 13.67
N ARG A 403 -16.41 5.60 14.32
CA ARG A 403 -17.13 6.00 15.54
C ARG A 403 -16.16 6.51 16.60
N ARG A 404 -16.45 7.68 17.20
CA ARG A 404 -15.60 8.36 18.18
C ARG A 404 -15.25 7.55 19.43
N THR A 405 -15.92 6.42 19.67
CA THR A 405 -15.63 5.50 20.78
C THR A 405 -14.34 4.69 20.58
N TYR A 406 -13.75 4.69 19.38
CA TYR A 406 -12.50 3.99 19.10
C TYR A 406 -11.32 4.93 19.31
N ILE A 407 -10.23 4.42 19.90
CA ILE A 407 -8.97 5.15 20.03
C ILE A 407 -8.41 5.45 18.63
N GLY A 408 -8.13 6.73 18.35
CA GLY A 408 -7.66 7.16 17.04
C GLY A 408 -8.76 7.35 16.00
N ALA A 409 -10.04 7.43 16.42
CA ALA A 409 -11.14 7.75 15.52
C ALA A 409 -10.91 9.10 14.83
N MET A 410 -11.23 9.14 13.53
CA MET A 410 -11.10 10.33 12.68
C MET A 410 -12.35 10.49 11.83
N PRO A 411 -12.69 11.73 11.44
CA PRO A 411 -13.76 11.97 10.48
C PRO A 411 -13.42 11.37 9.11
N GLY A 412 -14.44 11.06 8.34
CA GLY A 412 -14.28 10.54 7.00
C GLY A 412 -13.64 11.55 6.05
N LYS A 413 -13.16 11.05 4.92
CA LYS A 413 -12.48 11.86 3.89
C LYS A 413 -13.35 13.00 3.36
N ILE A 414 -14.67 12.81 3.26
CA ILE A 414 -15.62 13.85 2.80
C ILE A 414 -15.67 15.00 3.81
N ILE A 415 -15.87 14.70 5.08
CA ILE A 415 -15.91 15.70 6.15
C ILE A 415 -14.53 16.40 6.27
N SER A 416 -13.45 15.66 6.22
CA SER A 416 -12.09 16.24 6.22
C SER A 416 -11.85 17.18 5.03
N ALA A 417 -12.42 16.85 3.86
CA ALA A 417 -12.36 17.71 2.68
C ALA A 417 -13.20 18.98 2.87
N MET A 418 -14.36 18.90 3.53
CA MET A 418 -15.18 20.07 3.86
C MET A 418 -14.48 21.03 4.83
N ILE A 419 -13.82 20.51 5.86
CA ILE A 419 -12.98 21.29 6.80
C ILE A 419 -11.86 22.00 6.02
N THR A 420 -11.18 21.28 5.11
CA THR A 420 -10.11 21.86 4.27
C THR A 420 -10.62 22.94 3.34
N ALA A 421 -11.81 22.78 2.78
CA ALA A 421 -12.44 23.74 1.87
C ALA A 421 -12.86 25.04 2.58
N LYS A 422 -13.21 24.96 3.87
CA LYS A 422 -13.73 26.09 4.67
C LYS A 422 -14.94 26.78 4.01
N SER A 423 -15.75 26.01 3.29
CA SER A 423 -16.96 26.49 2.60
C SER A 423 -17.97 25.35 2.48
N SER A 424 -19.26 25.65 2.63
CA SER A 424 -20.36 24.68 2.50
C SER A 424 -20.70 24.34 1.04
N ASN A 425 -20.24 25.16 0.08
CA ASN A 425 -20.48 24.97 -1.35
C ASN A 425 -19.18 24.83 -2.18
N PRO A 426 -18.20 24.04 -1.76
CA PRO A 426 -16.99 23.85 -2.55
C PRO A 426 -17.28 23.09 -3.84
N LEU A 427 -16.32 23.12 -4.78
CA LEU A 427 -16.19 22.10 -5.79
C LEU A 427 -15.32 20.98 -5.24
N MET A 428 -15.90 19.79 -5.06
CA MET A 428 -15.20 18.61 -4.59
C MET A 428 -14.90 17.67 -5.75
N LEU A 429 -13.62 17.48 -6.03
CA LEU A 429 -13.15 16.52 -7.02
C LEU A 429 -12.92 15.15 -6.38
N LEU A 430 -13.69 14.17 -6.78
CA LEU A 430 -13.51 12.76 -6.44
C LEU A 430 -12.66 12.09 -7.53
N ASP A 431 -11.38 11.96 -7.28
CA ASP A 431 -10.41 11.51 -8.29
C ASP A 431 -10.23 10.00 -8.26
N GLU A 432 -10.16 9.36 -9.44
CA GLU A 432 -9.97 7.92 -9.63
C GLU A 432 -11.11 7.04 -9.05
N ILE A 433 -12.36 7.40 -9.34
CA ILE A 433 -13.54 6.64 -8.86
C ILE A 433 -13.61 5.22 -9.44
N ASP A 434 -12.98 4.99 -10.59
CA ASP A 434 -12.85 3.68 -11.24
C ASP A 434 -11.92 2.71 -10.49
N LYS A 435 -11.20 3.19 -9.48
CA LYS A 435 -10.30 2.38 -8.65
C LYS A 435 -10.85 2.04 -7.26
N LEU A 436 -12.14 2.27 -7.05
CA LEU A 436 -12.82 1.81 -5.86
C LEU A 436 -12.87 0.28 -5.88
N ALA A 437 -12.27 -0.34 -4.88
CA ALA A 437 -12.33 -1.79 -4.70
C ALA A 437 -13.24 -2.11 -3.52
N GLY A 438 -14.30 -2.87 -3.76
CA GLY A 438 -15.08 -3.49 -2.67
C GLY A 438 -14.24 -4.61 -2.05
N ASP A 439 -14.12 -4.62 -0.73
CA ASP A 439 -13.48 -5.68 0.05
C ASP A 439 -14.48 -6.21 1.10
N PHE A 440 -14.18 -7.33 1.74
CA PHE A 440 -15.01 -7.95 2.79
C PHE A 440 -15.30 -7.04 4.02
N ARG A 441 -14.72 -5.83 4.06
CA ARG A 441 -14.81 -4.89 5.20
C ARG A 441 -15.79 -3.74 5.02
N GLY A 442 -16.55 -3.70 3.93
CA GLY A 442 -17.53 -2.66 3.66
C GLY A 442 -17.64 -2.33 2.17
N ASP A 443 -18.65 -1.54 1.82
CA ASP A 443 -18.87 -1.07 0.45
C ASP A 443 -18.67 0.45 0.36
N PRO A 444 -17.45 0.92 0.00
CA PRO A 444 -17.19 2.34 -0.18
C PRO A 444 -18.07 2.98 -1.27
N ALA A 445 -18.55 2.18 -2.24
CA ALA A 445 -19.42 2.68 -3.29
C ALA A 445 -20.81 3.02 -2.75
N ALA A 446 -21.33 2.26 -1.77
CA ALA A 446 -22.58 2.56 -1.08
C ALA A 446 -22.47 3.86 -0.25
N ALA A 447 -21.35 4.07 0.45
CA ALA A 447 -21.09 5.31 1.19
C ALA A 447 -21.02 6.53 0.27
N LEU A 448 -20.40 6.38 -0.92
CA LEU A 448 -20.37 7.44 -1.92
C LEU A 448 -21.74 7.70 -2.56
N LEU A 449 -22.57 6.66 -2.72
CA LEU A 449 -23.93 6.85 -3.22
C LEU A 449 -24.71 7.78 -2.32
N GLU A 450 -24.66 7.62 -1.00
CA GLU A 450 -25.34 8.52 -0.07
C GLU A 450 -24.85 9.97 -0.18
N ALA A 451 -23.54 10.17 -0.31
CA ALA A 451 -22.96 11.49 -0.46
C ALA A 451 -23.29 12.16 -1.81
N LEU A 452 -23.44 11.36 -2.86
CA LEU A 452 -23.68 11.84 -4.21
C LEU A 452 -25.16 11.90 -4.59
N ASP A 453 -26.03 11.14 -3.91
CA ASP A 453 -27.47 11.13 -4.18
C ASP A 453 -28.14 12.43 -3.73
N PRO A 454 -28.76 13.19 -4.62
CA PRO A 454 -29.44 14.45 -4.26
C PRO A 454 -30.56 14.28 -3.24
N GLU A 455 -31.15 13.09 -3.16
CA GLU A 455 -32.24 12.79 -2.22
C GLU A 455 -31.73 12.52 -0.80
N GLN A 456 -30.46 12.10 -0.66
CA GLN A 456 -29.85 11.67 0.59
C GLN A 456 -28.73 12.59 1.08
N ASN A 457 -28.05 13.30 0.19
CA ASN A 457 -26.84 14.08 0.51
C ASN A 457 -27.08 15.29 1.43
N SER A 458 -28.32 15.75 1.57
CA SER A 458 -28.67 16.80 2.53
C SER A 458 -28.61 16.34 4.00
N THR A 459 -28.59 15.03 4.20
CA THR A 459 -28.56 14.38 5.52
C THR A 459 -27.39 13.40 5.64
N PHE A 460 -26.28 13.69 4.94
CA PHE A 460 -25.10 12.83 4.98
C PHE A 460 -24.60 12.65 6.41
N ASN A 461 -24.43 11.40 6.85
CA ASN A 461 -24.02 11.07 8.20
C ASN A 461 -22.62 10.48 8.26
N ASP A 462 -21.70 11.24 8.86
CA ASP A 462 -20.37 10.77 9.21
C ASP A 462 -20.37 10.18 10.62
N HIS A 463 -19.78 9.00 10.79
CA HIS A 463 -19.79 8.27 12.06
C HIS A 463 -19.01 8.97 13.18
N PHE A 464 -18.00 9.80 12.84
CA PHE A 464 -17.27 10.57 13.83
C PHE A 464 -18.07 11.77 14.32
N ILE A 465 -18.65 12.54 13.38
CA ILE A 465 -19.46 13.72 13.70
C ILE A 465 -20.79 13.29 14.32
N ASP A 466 -21.36 12.17 13.85
CA ASP A 466 -22.64 11.61 14.31
C ASP A 466 -23.79 12.65 14.30
N MET A 467 -23.74 13.55 13.30
CA MET A 467 -24.76 14.56 13.01
C MET A 467 -24.91 14.69 11.49
N PRO A 468 -26.15 14.91 10.99
CA PRO A 468 -26.35 15.11 9.57
C PRO A 468 -25.65 16.37 9.08
N PHE A 469 -24.89 16.26 8.00
CA PHE A 469 -24.22 17.37 7.33
C PHE A 469 -24.78 17.54 5.92
N ASP A 470 -25.14 18.77 5.54
CA ASP A 470 -25.72 19.06 4.23
C ASP A 470 -24.65 19.19 3.14
N LEU A 471 -24.58 18.21 2.25
CA LEU A 471 -23.72 18.20 1.07
C LEU A 471 -24.44 18.66 -0.21
N SER A 472 -25.73 19.06 -0.16
CA SER A 472 -26.51 19.38 -1.35
C SER A 472 -26.00 20.61 -2.12
N HIS A 473 -25.24 21.46 -1.45
CA HIS A 473 -24.62 22.64 -2.06
C HIS A 473 -23.24 22.38 -2.68
N VAL A 474 -22.67 21.20 -2.40
CA VAL A 474 -21.37 20.79 -2.97
C VAL A 474 -21.51 20.48 -4.46
N LEU A 475 -20.59 20.99 -5.26
CA LEU A 475 -20.49 20.60 -6.67
C LEU A 475 -19.52 19.41 -6.78
N PHE A 476 -20.06 18.22 -7.00
CA PHE A 476 -19.25 17.03 -7.19
C PHE A 476 -18.80 16.89 -8.63
N ILE A 477 -17.50 16.71 -8.81
CA ILE A 477 -16.90 16.28 -10.08
C ILE A 477 -16.14 14.99 -9.80
N THR A 478 -16.35 13.98 -10.63
CA THR A 478 -15.63 12.70 -10.53
C THR A 478 -14.68 12.54 -11.70
N THR A 479 -13.61 11.78 -11.53
CA THR A 479 -12.73 11.39 -12.64
C THR A 479 -12.57 9.88 -12.70
N ALA A 480 -12.53 9.36 -13.91
CA ALA A 480 -12.23 7.95 -14.16
C ALA A 480 -11.32 7.80 -15.39
N ASN A 481 -10.57 6.71 -15.44
CA ASN A 481 -9.85 6.35 -16.65
C ASN A 481 -10.68 5.39 -17.52
N ASP A 482 -11.46 4.54 -16.88
CA ASP A 482 -12.33 3.56 -17.52
C ASP A 482 -13.76 3.66 -16.96
N LEU A 483 -14.72 3.94 -17.84
CA LEU A 483 -16.13 4.04 -17.50
C LEU A 483 -16.71 2.68 -17.05
N SER A 484 -16.21 1.60 -17.61
CA SER A 484 -16.71 0.24 -17.33
C SER A 484 -16.37 -0.23 -15.91
N ALA A 485 -15.32 0.32 -15.31
CA ALA A 485 -14.89 0.01 -13.96
C ALA A 485 -15.68 0.76 -12.85
N ILE A 486 -16.50 1.74 -13.24
CA ILE A 486 -17.35 2.46 -12.29
C ILE A 486 -18.56 1.58 -11.94
N PRO A 487 -18.89 1.39 -10.64
CA PRO A 487 -20.09 0.69 -10.22
C PRO A 487 -21.36 1.24 -10.89
N GLY A 488 -22.23 0.35 -11.42
CA GLY A 488 -23.43 0.71 -12.17
C GLY A 488 -24.28 1.78 -11.49
N PRO A 489 -24.67 1.61 -10.21
CA PRO A 489 -25.51 2.58 -9.50
C PRO A 489 -24.93 3.99 -9.39
N LEU A 490 -23.60 4.11 -9.31
CA LEU A 490 -22.91 5.40 -9.33
C LEU A 490 -22.92 6.01 -10.73
N ARG A 491 -22.62 5.20 -11.75
CA ARG A 491 -22.56 5.62 -13.15
C ARG A 491 -23.90 6.18 -13.65
N ASP A 492 -25.00 5.56 -13.27
CA ASP A 492 -26.35 5.95 -13.70
C ASP A 492 -26.77 7.33 -13.20
N ARG A 493 -26.08 7.86 -12.19
CA ARG A 493 -26.31 9.20 -11.62
C ARG A 493 -25.37 10.28 -12.16
N MET A 494 -24.43 9.91 -13.04
CA MET A 494 -23.39 10.80 -13.52
C MET A 494 -23.63 11.28 -14.95
N ASP A 495 -23.41 12.58 -15.18
CA ASP A 495 -23.30 13.14 -16.53
C ASP A 495 -21.88 12.91 -17.03
N VAL A 496 -21.71 11.93 -17.91
CA VAL A 496 -20.42 11.48 -18.41
C VAL A 496 -19.92 12.38 -19.52
N ILE A 497 -18.74 12.95 -19.33
CA ILE A 497 -18.04 13.75 -20.34
C ILE A 497 -16.74 13.05 -20.70
N GLU A 498 -16.66 12.52 -21.92
CA GLU A 498 -15.47 11.84 -22.39
C GLU A 498 -14.40 12.81 -22.90
N LEU A 499 -13.20 12.68 -22.36
CA LEU A 499 -12.01 13.39 -22.80
C LEU A 499 -11.21 12.51 -23.76
N PRO A 500 -11.11 12.87 -25.04
CA PRO A 500 -10.34 12.10 -26.00
C PRO A 500 -8.83 12.25 -25.77
N SER A 501 -8.07 11.35 -26.39
CA SER A 501 -6.61 11.49 -26.49
C SER A 501 -6.25 12.72 -27.33
N TYR A 502 -5.12 13.35 -27.00
CA TYR A 502 -4.61 14.50 -27.75
C TYR A 502 -3.89 14.08 -29.01
N THR A 503 -4.18 14.80 -30.09
CA THR A 503 -3.42 14.70 -31.34
C THR A 503 -2.01 15.28 -31.16
N ARG A 504 -1.11 14.94 -32.07
CA ARG A 504 0.27 15.46 -32.10
C ARG A 504 0.33 16.98 -32.09
N VAL A 505 -0.58 17.62 -32.84
CA VAL A 505 -0.65 19.09 -32.93
C VAL A 505 -1.15 19.72 -31.63
N GLU A 506 -2.14 19.08 -30.99
CA GLU A 506 -2.65 19.52 -29.69
C GLU A 506 -1.58 19.38 -28.60
N LYS A 507 -0.87 18.25 -28.52
CA LYS A 507 0.26 18.06 -27.61
C LYS A 507 1.34 19.16 -27.78
N TYR A 508 1.67 19.52 -29.02
CA TYR A 508 2.61 20.59 -29.28
C TYR A 508 2.11 21.94 -28.73
N ASN A 509 0.86 22.27 -28.99
CA ASN A 509 0.28 23.55 -28.52
C ASN A 509 0.16 23.58 -27.00
N ILE A 510 -0.23 22.46 -26.37
CA ILE A 510 -0.27 22.32 -24.91
C ILE A 510 1.15 22.49 -24.33
N ALA A 511 2.13 21.81 -24.92
CA ALA A 511 3.52 21.92 -24.47
C ALA A 511 4.01 23.38 -24.56
N ARG A 512 3.79 24.04 -25.69
CA ARG A 512 4.25 25.41 -25.94
C ARG A 512 3.58 26.43 -25.05
N LYS A 513 2.23 26.33 -24.87
CA LYS A 513 1.44 27.37 -24.20
C LYS A 513 1.40 27.19 -22.69
N HIS A 514 1.44 25.94 -22.21
CA HIS A 514 1.18 25.63 -20.80
C HIS A 514 2.34 24.91 -20.12
N LEU A 515 2.86 23.79 -20.69
CA LEU A 515 3.83 22.99 -19.97
C LEU A 515 5.21 23.66 -19.89
N VAL A 516 5.72 24.18 -21.01
CA VAL A 516 7.04 24.78 -21.03
C VAL A 516 7.10 26.03 -20.14
N PRO A 517 6.19 27.01 -20.24
CA PRO A 517 6.23 28.18 -19.36
C PRO A 517 6.17 27.79 -17.87
N LYS A 518 5.22 26.92 -17.50
CA LYS A 518 5.05 26.44 -16.13
C LYS A 518 6.31 25.76 -15.59
N GLN A 519 6.92 24.87 -16.37
CA GLN A 519 8.08 24.11 -15.93
C GLN A 519 9.38 24.95 -15.94
N VAL A 520 9.51 25.92 -16.87
CA VAL A 520 10.61 26.87 -16.89
C VAL A 520 10.59 27.75 -15.63
N GLU A 521 9.43 28.24 -15.24
CA GLU A 521 9.23 29.03 -14.02
C GLU A 521 9.54 28.16 -12.77
N ALA A 522 8.98 26.95 -12.69
CA ALA A 522 9.21 26.03 -11.58
C ALA A 522 10.69 25.61 -11.42
N CYS A 523 11.46 25.63 -12.50
CA CYS A 523 12.90 25.36 -12.47
C CYS A 523 13.78 26.61 -12.29
N GLY A 524 13.19 27.82 -12.18
CA GLY A 524 13.93 29.07 -12.04
C GLY A 524 14.72 29.46 -13.30
N LEU A 525 14.26 29.04 -14.47
CA LEU A 525 14.95 29.22 -15.77
C LEU A 525 14.29 30.26 -16.68
N THR A 526 13.47 31.13 -16.11
CA THR A 526 12.76 32.16 -16.87
C THR A 526 13.73 33.05 -17.64
N GLY A 527 13.54 33.18 -18.95
CA GLY A 527 14.39 33.93 -19.86
C GLY A 527 15.71 33.23 -20.23
N LYS A 528 16.07 32.10 -19.63
CA LYS A 528 17.35 31.41 -19.85
C LYS A 528 17.24 30.18 -20.76
N VAL A 529 16.06 29.63 -20.93
CA VAL A 529 15.86 28.40 -21.73
C VAL A 529 14.73 28.62 -22.74
N THR A 530 14.98 28.23 -23.98
CA THR A 530 14.00 28.26 -25.05
C THR A 530 13.91 26.91 -25.75
N PHE A 531 12.71 26.52 -26.17
CA PHE A 531 12.47 25.30 -26.95
C PHE A 531 12.10 25.66 -28.40
N SER A 532 12.79 25.08 -29.36
CA SER A 532 12.39 25.16 -30.75
C SER A 532 11.18 24.29 -31.04
N GLN A 533 10.46 24.59 -32.12
CA GLN A 533 9.35 23.74 -32.58
C GLN A 533 9.82 22.31 -32.87
N SER A 534 10.99 22.14 -33.48
CA SER A 534 11.57 20.83 -33.78
C SER A 534 11.92 20.04 -32.53
N ALA A 535 12.29 20.71 -31.42
CA ALA A 535 12.54 20.06 -30.15
C ALA A 535 11.26 19.51 -29.54
N LEU A 536 10.19 20.30 -29.47
CA LEU A 536 8.91 19.85 -28.90
C LEU A 536 8.32 18.70 -29.72
N TYR A 537 8.30 18.78 -31.04
CA TYR A 537 7.87 17.64 -31.86
C TYR A 537 8.83 16.43 -31.70
N GLY A 538 10.13 16.66 -31.59
CA GLY A 538 11.10 15.60 -31.34
C GLY A 538 10.86 14.87 -30.03
N ILE A 539 10.45 15.58 -28.97
CA ILE A 539 10.07 14.97 -27.69
C ILE A 539 8.77 14.15 -27.85
N ILE A 540 7.76 14.73 -28.48
CA ILE A 540 6.46 14.09 -28.69
C ILE A 540 6.59 12.80 -29.49
N ASP A 541 7.33 12.85 -30.60
CA ASP A 541 7.43 11.73 -31.54
C ASP A 541 8.46 10.67 -31.13
N GLY A 542 9.53 11.08 -30.43
CA GLY A 542 10.69 10.21 -30.19
C GLY A 542 10.85 9.73 -28.75
N TYR A 543 10.23 10.41 -27.78
CA TYR A 543 10.45 10.10 -26.35
C TYR A 543 9.18 9.88 -25.54
N THR A 544 8.00 10.18 -26.13
CA THR A 544 6.73 9.98 -25.42
C THR A 544 5.74 9.23 -26.31
N ARG A 545 5.13 8.19 -25.74
CA ARG A 545 4.04 7.44 -26.37
C ARG A 545 2.90 7.32 -25.35
N GLU A 546 1.96 8.25 -25.41
CA GLU A 546 0.88 8.36 -24.43
C GLU A 546 -0.35 9.04 -25.05
N ALA A 547 -1.53 8.79 -24.50
CA ALA A 547 -2.77 9.45 -24.90
C ALA A 547 -2.81 10.92 -24.48
N GLY A 548 -2.32 11.24 -23.29
CA GLY A 548 -2.26 12.57 -22.69
C GLY A 548 -0.92 13.26 -22.87
N VAL A 549 -0.55 14.08 -21.86
CA VAL A 549 0.68 14.90 -21.84
C VAL A 549 1.51 14.72 -20.55
N ARG A 550 1.24 13.69 -19.75
CA ARG A 550 1.92 13.50 -18.46
C ARG A 550 3.40 13.14 -18.61
N ASN A 551 3.72 12.23 -19.52
CA ASN A 551 5.11 11.88 -19.82
C ASN A 551 5.82 13.00 -20.59
N LEU A 552 5.08 13.72 -21.44
CA LEU A 552 5.58 14.93 -22.12
C LEU A 552 6.02 15.98 -21.10
N GLU A 553 5.21 16.27 -20.07
CA GLU A 553 5.57 17.18 -18.98
C GLU A 553 6.80 16.70 -18.23
N ARG A 554 6.87 15.41 -17.89
CA ARG A 554 8.04 14.81 -17.21
C ARG A 554 9.31 14.89 -18.05
N THR A 555 9.19 14.64 -19.35
CA THR A 555 10.33 14.68 -20.27
C THR A 555 10.84 16.11 -20.45
N ILE A 556 9.93 17.09 -20.60
CA ILE A 556 10.27 18.51 -20.63
C ILE A 556 11.00 18.91 -19.33
N THR A 557 10.48 18.51 -18.19
CA THR A 557 11.11 18.76 -16.88
C THR A 557 12.50 18.12 -16.78
N SER A 558 12.68 16.91 -17.31
CA SER A 558 14.00 16.26 -17.37
C SER A 558 15.00 17.03 -18.23
N VAL A 559 14.56 17.55 -19.38
CA VAL A 559 15.39 18.42 -20.22
C VAL A 559 15.77 19.69 -19.47
N LEU A 560 14.78 20.35 -18.84
CA LEU A 560 15.01 21.59 -18.08
C LEU A 560 15.99 21.39 -16.91
N ARG A 561 15.90 20.28 -16.18
CA ARG A 561 16.89 19.97 -15.12
C ARG A 561 18.32 19.85 -15.65
N LYS A 562 18.50 19.28 -16.84
CA LYS A 562 19.82 19.18 -17.48
C LYS A 562 20.31 20.54 -17.98
N CYS A 563 19.39 21.38 -18.46
CA CYS A 563 19.70 22.77 -18.79
C CYS A 563 20.07 23.58 -17.54
N ALA A 564 19.32 23.40 -16.45
CA ALA A 564 19.61 24.04 -15.15
C ALA A 564 21.00 23.69 -14.65
N ARG A 565 21.39 22.40 -14.75
CA ARG A 565 22.74 21.96 -14.38
C ARG A 565 23.81 22.69 -15.18
N LYS A 566 23.66 22.81 -16.52
CA LYS A 566 24.63 23.50 -17.37
C LYS A 566 24.75 25.00 -17.06
N ILE A 567 23.63 25.64 -16.73
CA ILE A 567 23.62 27.05 -16.36
C ILE A 567 24.25 27.25 -14.97
N ALA A 568 23.94 26.37 -14.02
CA ALA A 568 24.47 26.44 -12.67
C ALA A 568 25.98 26.11 -12.61
N SER A 569 26.49 25.24 -13.49
CA SER A 569 27.95 24.97 -13.61
C SER A 569 28.72 26.04 -14.38
N GLY A 570 28.04 27.08 -14.91
CA GLY A 570 28.67 28.14 -15.70
C GLY A 570 29.06 27.73 -17.13
N GLU A 571 28.62 26.56 -17.60
CA GLU A 571 28.89 26.06 -18.96
C GLU A 571 28.13 26.89 -20.04
N ALA A 572 27.01 27.50 -19.68
CA ALA A 572 26.21 28.36 -20.56
C ALA A 572 25.36 29.34 -19.74
N GLU A 573 25.17 30.55 -20.22
CA GLU A 573 24.23 31.53 -19.65
C GLU A 573 22.79 31.27 -20.11
N ASN A 574 22.63 30.90 -21.39
CA ASN A 574 21.35 30.58 -22.01
C ASN A 574 21.43 29.29 -22.80
N VAL A 575 20.37 28.51 -22.81
CA VAL A 575 20.31 27.24 -23.54
C VAL A 575 19.12 27.22 -24.48
N SER A 576 19.39 27.03 -25.78
CA SER A 576 18.36 26.78 -26.79
C SER A 576 18.27 25.27 -27.05
N VAL A 577 17.12 24.67 -26.71
CA VAL A 577 16.84 23.28 -26.96
C VAL A 577 16.32 23.09 -28.38
N THR A 578 17.08 22.38 -29.21
CA THR A 578 16.75 22.07 -30.60
C THR A 578 16.53 20.56 -30.79
N GLY A 579 15.93 20.17 -31.92
CA GLY A 579 15.72 18.74 -32.22
C GLY A 579 17.01 17.92 -32.23
N THR A 580 18.13 18.51 -32.63
CA THR A 580 19.46 17.88 -32.66
C THR A 580 20.11 17.77 -31.27
N SER A 581 19.74 18.64 -30.33
CA SER A 581 20.27 18.62 -28.97
C SER A 581 19.59 17.57 -28.09
N LEU A 582 18.44 17.03 -28.48
CA LEU A 582 17.64 16.10 -27.68
C LEU A 582 18.37 14.80 -27.37
N GLU A 583 19.07 14.22 -28.34
CA GLU A 583 19.79 12.97 -28.13
C GLU A 583 20.94 13.10 -27.10
N LYS A 584 21.58 14.29 -27.06
CA LYS A 584 22.58 14.61 -26.04
C LYS A 584 21.94 14.80 -24.65
N LEU A 585 20.70 15.27 -24.61
CA LEU A 585 19.99 15.56 -23.37
C LEU A 585 19.20 14.37 -22.85
N LEU A 586 18.58 13.57 -23.70
CA LEU A 586 17.67 12.49 -23.32
C LEU A 586 18.19 11.08 -23.63
N GLY A 587 19.28 11.00 -24.43
CA GLY A 587 19.75 9.72 -24.96
C GLY A 587 19.06 9.34 -26.29
N PRO A 588 19.27 8.12 -26.78
CA PRO A 588 18.66 7.68 -28.02
C PRO A 588 17.13 7.69 -27.95
N ARG A 589 16.51 7.87 -29.11
CA ARG A 589 15.05 7.89 -29.18
C ARG A 589 14.45 6.56 -28.73
N MET A 590 13.48 6.62 -27.85
CA MET A 590 12.76 5.44 -27.33
C MET A 590 11.74 4.90 -28.31
N VAL A 591 11.10 5.79 -29.07
CA VAL A 591 10.09 5.47 -30.09
C VAL A 591 10.72 5.65 -31.45
N LYS A 592 10.83 4.57 -32.20
CA LYS A 592 11.25 4.64 -33.61
C LYS A 592 10.07 5.12 -34.44
N PRO A 593 10.26 6.07 -35.37
CA PRO A 593 9.19 6.43 -36.28
C PRO A 593 8.77 5.19 -37.08
N GLU A 594 7.49 4.89 -37.11
CA GLU A 594 6.95 3.86 -37.97
C GLU A 594 7.18 4.26 -39.42
N PHE A 595 7.92 3.45 -40.15
CA PHE A 595 8.13 3.65 -41.58
C PHE A 595 6.84 3.24 -42.30
N LEU A 596 6.01 4.22 -42.61
CA LEU A 596 5.01 4.03 -43.65
C LEU A 596 5.72 3.66 -44.94
N ASN A 597 5.41 2.50 -45.50
CA ASN A 597 5.83 2.20 -46.87
C ASN A 597 5.13 3.21 -47.80
N ARG A 598 5.86 4.25 -48.19
CA ARG A 598 5.38 5.32 -49.08
C ARG A 598 5.44 4.93 -50.55
N THR A 599 6.06 3.81 -50.86
CA THR A 599 6.19 3.26 -52.19
C THR A 599 5.19 2.12 -52.36
N ASN A 600 4.55 2.08 -53.55
CA ASN A 600 3.68 0.96 -53.90
C ASN A 600 4.51 -0.34 -53.95
N ALA A 601 4.20 -1.28 -53.10
CA ALA A 601 4.80 -2.61 -53.09
C ALA A 601 3.72 -3.66 -53.18
N ILE A 602 3.99 -4.70 -53.95
CA ILE A 602 3.06 -5.86 -54.12
C ILE A 602 3.13 -6.67 -52.84
N GLY A 603 1.97 -7.05 -52.29
CA GLY A 603 1.89 -7.85 -51.07
C GLY A 603 1.98 -7.06 -49.78
N ILE A 604 1.97 -5.70 -49.81
CA ILE A 604 1.94 -4.87 -48.62
C ILE A 604 0.72 -3.98 -48.63
N ALA A 605 -0.04 -4.00 -47.55
CA ALA A 605 -1.14 -3.08 -47.29
C ALA A 605 -0.95 -2.38 -45.95
N ASN A 606 -1.21 -1.06 -45.90
CA ASN A 606 -1.22 -0.32 -44.64
C ASN A 606 -2.60 -0.42 -44.00
N GLY A 607 -2.73 -1.25 -42.98
CA GLY A 607 -3.90 -1.30 -42.10
C GLY A 607 -3.92 -0.10 -41.18
N LEU A 608 -5.12 0.34 -40.79
CA LEU A 608 -5.32 1.37 -39.75
C LEU A 608 -5.85 0.70 -38.48
N ALA A 609 -5.17 0.90 -37.39
CA ALA A 609 -5.59 0.46 -36.07
C ALA A 609 -5.87 1.67 -35.18
N TRP A 610 -6.94 1.59 -34.40
CA TRP A 610 -7.19 2.55 -33.34
C TRP A 610 -6.75 1.95 -32.00
N THR A 611 -5.89 2.65 -31.31
CA THR A 611 -5.35 2.24 -30.00
C THR A 611 -5.72 3.26 -28.94
N SER A 612 -5.60 2.90 -27.68
CA SER A 612 -5.80 3.82 -26.55
C SER A 612 -4.88 5.05 -26.59
N ILE A 613 -3.83 5.02 -27.41
CA ILE A 613 -2.83 6.09 -27.55
C ILE A 613 -3.12 6.98 -28.76
N GLY A 614 -3.93 6.48 -29.71
CA GLY A 614 -4.27 7.15 -30.96
C GLY A 614 -4.34 6.17 -32.12
N GLY A 615 -4.46 6.71 -33.35
CA GLY A 615 -4.42 5.90 -34.57
C GLY A 615 -2.99 5.45 -34.88
N GLU A 616 -2.84 4.17 -35.23
CA GLU A 616 -1.58 3.57 -35.66
C GLU A 616 -1.75 2.90 -37.03
N THR A 617 -0.66 2.87 -37.79
CA THR A 617 -0.64 2.15 -39.06
C THR A 617 0.09 0.81 -38.85
N LEU A 618 -0.54 -0.26 -39.30
CA LEU A 618 0.01 -1.61 -39.27
C LEU A 618 0.34 -2.05 -40.68
N PRO A 619 1.61 -2.27 -41.04
CA PRO A 619 1.94 -2.88 -42.31
C PRO A 619 1.48 -4.36 -42.28
N ILE A 620 0.61 -4.70 -43.21
CA ILE A 620 0.15 -6.08 -43.42
C ILE A 620 0.94 -6.61 -44.59
N GLU A 621 1.82 -7.54 -44.35
CA GLU A 621 2.61 -8.20 -45.38
C GLU A 621 1.99 -9.55 -45.73
N VAL A 622 1.77 -9.78 -47.02
CA VAL A 622 1.24 -11.03 -47.55
C VAL A 622 2.27 -11.64 -48.50
N GLN A 623 2.71 -12.83 -48.19
CA GLN A 623 3.63 -13.58 -48.99
C GLN A 623 2.94 -14.88 -49.49
N VAL A 624 2.97 -15.09 -50.79
CA VAL A 624 2.52 -16.36 -51.39
C VAL A 624 3.69 -17.31 -51.45
N ILE A 625 3.54 -18.44 -50.80
CA ILE A 625 4.52 -19.53 -50.84
C ILE A 625 3.97 -20.61 -51.73
N ASP A 626 4.64 -20.91 -52.83
CA ASP A 626 4.34 -22.08 -53.65
C ASP A 626 4.73 -23.34 -52.86
N ASN A 627 3.72 -24.09 -52.46
CA ASN A 627 3.95 -25.43 -51.95
C ASN A 627 4.28 -26.32 -53.15
N GLY A 628 5.56 -26.68 -53.25
CA GLY A 628 6.03 -27.67 -54.22
C GLY A 628 5.46 -29.08 -53.99
#